data_6bc78a29417417fe661a81dff1502461
#
_entry.id   6bc78a29417417fe661a81dff1502461
#
_cell.length_a   1.000
_cell.length_b   1.000
_cell.length_c   1.000
_cell.angle_alpha   90.00
_cell.angle_beta   90.00
_cell.angle_gamma   90.00
#
_symmetry.space_group_name_H-M   'P 1'
#
loop_
_entity.id
_entity.type
_entity.pdbx_description
1 polymer ?
#
loop_
_entity_poly.entity_id
_entity_poly.type
_entity_poly.pdbx_seq_one_letter_code
_entity_poly.pdbx_strand_id
1 'polypeptide(L)'
;VLDADLRGQVASGIVTRAGRVCLCMSAERGDGSWDTLDPAPARLRSRQVLIDTGGGHGVGGGDGRDGFGYATGFAGVGVRSATVHCDGYDTTALVRGGRWTAWWPLRFSDGVGDGTVTITCADGTSRTVPQAQLYRR
;
A
#
# COMPACT_ATOMS: atom_id res chain seq x y z
N VAL A 1 11.46 9.00 -9.08
CA VAL A 1 10.47 7.93 -8.86
C VAL A 1 11.20 6.77 -8.22
N LEU A 2 10.78 6.35 -7.05
CA LEU A 2 11.35 5.19 -6.35
C LEU A 2 10.62 3.89 -6.73
N ASP A 3 9.31 3.99 -6.93
CA ASP A 3 8.45 2.89 -7.38
C ASP A 3 7.25 3.46 -8.13
N ALA A 4 6.70 2.68 -9.06
CA ALA A 4 5.48 3.03 -9.78
C ALA A 4 4.72 1.76 -10.17
N ASP A 5 3.40 1.81 -10.05
CA ASP A 5 2.48 0.74 -10.45
C ASP A 5 1.30 1.35 -11.22
N LEU A 6 0.92 0.69 -12.30
CA LEU A 6 -0.23 1.09 -13.12
C LEU A 6 -1.13 -0.13 -13.29
N ARG A 7 -2.38 -0.01 -12.83
CA ARG A 7 -3.39 -1.06 -12.99
C ARG A 7 -4.71 -0.44 -13.42
N GLY A 8 -5.17 -0.81 -14.62
CA GLY A 8 -6.36 -0.21 -15.20
C GLY A 8 -6.21 1.31 -15.33
N GLN A 9 -7.11 2.05 -14.70
CA GLN A 9 -7.19 3.50 -14.76
C GLN A 9 -6.51 4.22 -13.58
N VAL A 10 -5.85 3.50 -12.69
CA VAL A 10 -5.19 4.05 -11.52
C VAL A 10 -3.69 3.84 -11.60
N ALA A 11 -2.95 4.91 -11.41
CA ALA A 11 -1.50 4.89 -11.26
C ALA A 11 -1.13 5.23 -9.81
N SER A 12 -0.20 4.49 -9.26
CA SER A 12 0.42 4.82 -7.98
C SER A 12 1.92 4.96 -8.15
N GLY A 13 2.54 5.82 -7.35
CA GLY A 13 3.99 5.97 -7.38
C GLY A 13 4.54 6.50 -6.07
N ILE A 14 5.70 5.98 -5.68
CA ILE A 14 6.49 6.56 -4.60
C ILE A 14 7.54 7.44 -5.23
N VAL A 15 7.52 8.72 -4.90
CA VAL A 15 8.43 9.72 -5.45
C VAL A 15 9.17 10.44 -4.35
N THR A 16 10.35 10.94 -4.66
CA THR A 16 11.10 11.86 -3.78
C THR A 16 10.97 13.27 -4.33
N ARG A 17 10.54 14.19 -3.50
CA ARG A 17 10.43 15.63 -3.81
C ARG A 17 10.98 16.45 -2.65
N ALA A 18 11.95 17.31 -2.91
CA ALA A 18 12.58 18.17 -1.90
C ALA A 18 13.03 17.43 -0.63
N GLY A 19 13.61 16.22 -0.79
CA GLY A 19 14.09 15.38 0.31
C GLY A 19 12.98 14.63 1.07
N ARG A 20 11.71 14.77 0.68
CA ARG A 20 10.59 14.02 1.25
C ARG A 20 10.18 12.89 0.32
N VAL A 21 9.76 11.79 0.91
CA VAL A 21 9.15 10.68 0.18
C VAL A 21 7.64 10.86 0.20
N CYS A 22 7.02 10.79 -0.97
CA CYS A 22 5.59 10.97 -1.12
C CYS A 22 4.99 9.79 -1.87
N LEU A 23 3.82 9.33 -1.43
CA LEU A 23 2.93 8.48 -2.22
C LEU A 23 2.07 9.39 -3.08
N CYS A 24 2.05 9.11 -4.37
CA CYS A 24 1.18 9.77 -5.34
C CYS A 24 0.23 8.73 -5.91
N MET A 25 -1.04 9.02 -5.93
CA MET A 25 -2.04 8.19 -6.62
C MET A 25 -2.86 9.09 -7.55
N SER A 26 -3.10 8.62 -8.76
CA SER A 26 -3.87 9.35 -9.77
C SER A 26 -4.80 8.40 -10.47
N ALA A 27 -6.03 8.82 -10.71
CA ALA A 27 -6.99 8.13 -11.57
C ALA A 27 -7.13 8.86 -12.91
N GLU A 28 -7.68 8.16 -13.91
CA GLU A 28 -7.83 8.68 -15.28
C GLU A 28 -8.54 10.05 -15.35
N ARG A 29 -9.43 10.34 -14.41
CA ARG A 29 -10.19 11.61 -14.37
C ARG A 29 -9.45 12.76 -13.68
N GLY A 30 -8.16 12.61 -13.40
CA GLY A 30 -7.31 13.68 -12.88
C GLY A 30 -7.37 13.91 -11.38
N ASP A 31 -8.16 13.15 -10.66
CA ASP A 31 -8.17 13.19 -9.19
C ASP A 31 -6.91 12.49 -8.67
N GLY A 32 -6.00 13.27 -8.12
CA GLY A 32 -4.77 12.78 -7.53
C GLY A 32 -4.75 13.01 -6.02
N SER A 33 -4.21 12.06 -5.28
CA SER A 33 -3.91 12.24 -3.85
C SER A 33 -2.41 12.18 -3.61
N TRP A 34 -1.99 12.91 -2.57
CA TRP A 34 -0.60 12.99 -2.15
C TRP A 34 -0.52 12.76 -0.65
N ASP A 35 0.25 11.78 -0.24
CA ASP A 35 0.60 11.60 1.15
C ASP A 35 2.11 11.72 1.33
N THR A 36 2.55 12.52 2.30
CA THR A 36 3.94 12.52 2.72
C THR A 36 4.17 11.29 3.59
N LEU A 37 5.07 10.44 3.16
CA LEU A 37 5.43 9.23 3.88
C LEU A 37 6.48 9.52 4.93
N ASP A 38 6.35 8.88 6.07
CA ASP A 38 7.33 8.95 7.14
C ASP A 38 8.71 8.43 6.69
N PRO A 39 9.80 8.90 7.32
CA PRO A 39 11.10 8.31 7.12
C PRO A 39 11.11 6.86 7.60
N ALA A 40 11.94 6.04 6.97
CA ALA A 40 12.11 4.65 7.38
C ALA A 40 12.49 4.57 8.87
N PRO A 41 11.92 3.61 9.62
CA PRO A 41 12.30 3.42 11.01
C PRO A 41 13.79 3.07 11.10
N ALA A 42 14.47 3.61 12.11
CA ALA A 42 15.91 3.42 12.30
C ALA A 42 16.31 1.94 12.44
N ARG A 43 15.37 1.10 12.88
CA ARG A 43 15.56 -0.36 12.99
C ARG A 43 14.31 -1.08 12.53
N LEU A 44 14.44 -1.85 11.47
CA LEU A 44 13.43 -2.77 10.98
C LEU A 44 14.00 -4.19 11.03
N ARG A 45 13.29 -5.12 11.68
CA ARG A 45 13.73 -6.52 11.72
C ARG A 45 13.65 -7.12 10.32
N SER A 46 14.55 -8.05 9.99
CA SER A 46 14.68 -8.62 8.64
C SER A 46 13.36 -9.10 8.03
N ARG A 47 12.49 -9.72 8.82
CA ARG A 47 11.19 -10.26 8.37
C ARG A 47 9.99 -9.40 8.75
N GLN A 48 10.22 -8.18 9.21
CA GLN A 48 9.16 -7.27 9.66
C GLN A 48 8.55 -6.54 8.46
N VAL A 49 7.24 -6.41 8.50
CA VAL A 49 6.47 -5.50 7.64
C VAL A 49 5.73 -4.53 8.54
N LEU A 50 5.71 -3.27 8.18
CA LEU A 50 4.94 -2.22 8.84
C LEU A 50 4.08 -1.51 7.81
N ILE A 51 2.89 -1.08 8.21
CA ILE A 51 2.07 -0.12 7.48
C ILE A 51 2.36 1.27 8.03
N ASP A 52 2.74 2.17 7.15
CA ASP A 52 2.97 3.58 7.42
C ASP A 52 1.67 4.37 7.27
N THR A 53 1.03 4.20 6.14
CA THR A 53 -0.29 4.78 5.86
C THR A 53 -1.13 3.83 5.02
N GLY A 54 -2.43 3.98 5.12
CA GLY A 54 -3.41 3.24 4.34
C GLY A 54 -4.77 3.88 4.48
N GLY A 55 -5.63 3.64 3.51
CA GLY A 55 -6.96 4.23 3.49
C GLY A 55 -7.70 3.90 2.21
N GLY A 56 -8.78 4.63 1.99
CA GLY A 56 -9.55 4.59 0.76
C GLY A 56 -9.70 5.98 0.14
N HIS A 57 -9.79 6.03 -1.17
CA HIS A 57 -10.00 7.26 -1.94
C HIS A 57 -11.09 7.05 -2.98
N GLY A 58 -12.08 7.95 -3.01
CA GLY A 58 -13.13 7.95 -4.02
C GLY A 58 -12.65 8.48 -5.36
N VAL A 59 -13.10 7.88 -6.44
CA VAL A 59 -12.77 8.29 -7.81
C VAL A 59 -13.99 8.88 -8.48
N GLY A 60 -13.93 10.18 -8.80
CA GLY A 60 -14.87 10.87 -9.68
C GLY A 60 -16.21 11.28 -9.08
N GLY A 61 -16.86 12.25 -9.72
CA GLY A 61 -18.12 12.90 -9.32
C GLY A 61 -19.41 12.08 -9.58
N GLY A 62 -19.34 10.77 -9.47
CA GLY A 62 -20.49 9.87 -9.49
C GLY A 62 -21.16 9.75 -8.13
N ASP A 63 -21.99 8.75 -7.96
CA ASP A 63 -22.69 8.43 -6.72
C ASP A 63 -21.78 7.99 -5.53
N GLY A 64 -20.47 8.25 -5.64
CA GLY A 64 -19.48 8.04 -4.57
C GLY A 64 -19.16 6.57 -4.30
N ARG A 65 -19.54 5.65 -5.20
CA ARG A 65 -19.41 4.21 -4.96
C ARG A 65 -18.12 3.59 -5.45
N ASP A 66 -17.45 4.25 -6.39
CA ASP A 66 -16.22 3.74 -6.97
C ASP A 66 -14.99 4.43 -6.36
N GLY A 67 -13.99 3.65 -6.05
CA GLY A 67 -12.76 4.14 -5.47
C GLY A 67 -11.68 3.07 -5.43
N PHE A 68 -10.65 3.34 -4.67
CA PHE A 68 -9.60 2.38 -4.38
C PHE A 68 -9.19 2.45 -2.90
N GLY A 69 -8.87 1.27 -2.35
CA GLY A 69 -8.16 1.15 -1.09
C GLY A 69 -6.67 1.05 -1.34
N TYR A 70 -5.86 1.49 -0.40
CA TYR A 70 -4.42 1.35 -0.49
C TYR A 70 -3.76 1.14 0.87
N ALA A 71 -2.59 0.53 0.85
CA ALA A 71 -1.69 0.46 1.98
C ALA A 71 -0.25 0.59 1.49
N THR A 72 0.56 1.33 2.21
CA THR A 72 1.99 1.46 1.95
C THR A 72 2.78 1.43 3.25
N GLY A 73 4.03 1.05 3.16
CA GLY A 73 4.86 0.99 4.35
C GLY A 73 6.27 0.48 4.12
N PHE A 74 6.81 -0.15 5.13
CA PHE A 74 8.18 -0.61 5.18
C PHE A 74 8.26 -2.13 5.28
N ALA A 75 9.32 -2.69 4.72
CA ALA A 75 9.63 -4.10 4.79
C ALA A 75 11.12 -4.32 5.07
N GLY A 76 11.40 -5.24 5.98
CA GLY A 76 12.77 -5.65 6.31
C GLY A 76 13.44 -6.37 5.13
N VAL A 77 14.76 -6.41 5.16
CA VAL A 77 15.61 -6.93 4.06
C VAL A 77 15.34 -8.39 3.66
N GLY A 78 14.73 -9.17 4.54
CA GLY A 78 14.34 -10.56 4.28
C GLY A 78 12.93 -10.71 3.70
N VAL A 79 12.17 -9.63 3.51
CA VAL A 79 10.83 -9.67 2.94
C VAL A 79 10.92 -9.51 1.41
N ARG A 80 10.27 -10.42 0.70
CA ARG A 80 10.18 -10.40 -0.77
C ARG A 80 8.93 -9.69 -1.26
N SER A 81 7.78 -9.98 -0.64
CA SER A 81 6.50 -9.40 -1.03
C SER A 81 5.52 -9.34 0.14
N ALA A 82 4.53 -8.48 0.01
CA ALA A 82 3.36 -8.41 0.88
C ALA A 82 2.11 -8.53 0.03
N THR A 83 1.23 -9.50 0.33
CA THR A 83 -0.06 -9.65 -0.34
C THR A 83 -1.15 -9.20 0.61
N VAL A 84 -1.86 -8.16 0.25
CA VAL A 84 -3.01 -7.63 0.98
C VAL A 84 -4.26 -8.37 0.52
N HIS A 85 -4.99 -8.94 1.46
CA HIS A 85 -6.29 -9.58 1.25
C HIS A 85 -7.35 -8.68 1.86
N CYS A 86 -8.05 -7.95 1.04
CA CYS A 86 -9.04 -6.95 1.48
C CYS A 86 -10.17 -6.81 0.45
N ASP A 87 -11.39 -6.67 0.91
CA ASP A 87 -12.58 -6.40 0.09
C ASP A 87 -12.78 -7.41 -1.07
N GLY A 88 -12.39 -8.67 -0.86
CA GLY A 88 -12.45 -9.73 -1.88
C GLY A 88 -11.33 -9.68 -2.91
N TYR A 89 -10.33 -8.84 -2.73
CA TYR A 89 -9.16 -8.74 -3.60
C TYR A 89 -7.90 -9.24 -2.90
N ASP A 90 -7.04 -9.88 -3.70
CA ASP A 90 -5.68 -10.27 -3.32
C ASP A 90 -4.71 -9.42 -4.12
N THR A 91 -4.06 -8.47 -3.47
CA THR A 91 -3.12 -7.57 -4.12
C THR A 91 -1.71 -7.77 -3.59
N THR A 92 -0.82 -8.26 -4.44
CA THR A 92 0.58 -8.46 -4.08
C THR A 92 1.41 -7.24 -4.46
N ALA A 93 2.07 -6.67 -3.48
CA ALA A 93 3.08 -5.63 -3.62
C ALA A 93 4.48 -6.24 -3.60
N LEU A 94 5.32 -5.79 -4.49
CA LEU A 94 6.76 -6.06 -4.44
C LEU A 94 7.42 -5.10 -3.46
N VAL A 95 8.44 -5.60 -2.77
CA VAL A 95 9.27 -4.79 -1.89
C VAL A 95 10.44 -4.21 -2.70
N ARG A 96 10.59 -2.89 -2.68
CA ARG A 96 11.69 -2.18 -3.33
C ARG A 96 12.27 -1.14 -2.39
N GLY A 97 13.58 -1.16 -2.19
CA GLY A 97 14.27 -0.20 -1.31
C GLY A 97 13.74 -0.19 0.13
N GLY A 98 13.26 -1.33 0.64
CA GLY A 98 12.67 -1.42 1.97
C GLY A 98 11.26 -0.83 2.11
N ARG A 99 10.62 -0.47 1.00
CA ARG A 99 9.24 -0.01 0.93
C ARG A 99 8.37 -0.94 0.12
N TRP A 100 7.05 -0.88 0.35
CA TRP A 100 6.04 -1.58 -0.42
C TRP A 100 4.77 -0.74 -0.52
N THR A 101 4.02 -0.94 -1.59
CA THR A 101 2.71 -0.32 -1.81
C THR A 101 1.79 -1.31 -2.48
N ALA A 102 0.58 -1.42 -1.98
CA ALA A 102 -0.51 -2.17 -2.59
C ALA A 102 -1.75 -1.28 -2.69
N TRP A 103 -2.56 -1.48 -3.72
CA TRP A 103 -3.85 -0.85 -3.84
C TRP A 103 -4.83 -1.79 -4.57
N TRP A 104 -6.11 -1.65 -4.28
CA TRP A 104 -7.19 -2.50 -4.78
C TRP A 104 -8.45 -1.68 -5.03
N PRO A 105 -9.35 -2.14 -5.95
CA PRO A 105 -10.64 -1.51 -6.12
C PRO A 105 -11.44 -1.55 -4.81
N LEU A 106 -12.12 -0.47 -4.49
CA LEU A 106 -12.94 -0.34 -3.28
C LEU A 106 -14.30 0.21 -3.65
N ARG A 107 -15.35 -0.42 -3.10
CA ARG A 107 -16.70 0.16 -3.10
C ARG A 107 -16.94 0.78 -1.73
N PHE A 108 -17.12 2.09 -1.71
CA PHE A 108 -17.28 2.82 -0.44
C PHE A 108 -18.51 2.41 0.39
N SER A 109 -19.48 1.71 -0.20
CA SER A 109 -20.61 1.14 0.54
C SER A 109 -20.19 0.10 1.58
N ASP A 110 -19.05 -0.52 1.40
CA ASP A 110 -18.63 -1.70 2.19
C ASP A 110 -17.65 -1.32 3.31
N GLY A 111 -17.27 -0.06 3.40
CA GLY A 111 -16.22 0.43 4.31
C GLY A 111 -14.82 0.00 3.86
N VAL A 112 -13.80 0.49 4.54
CA VAL A 112 -12.44 -0.07 4.42
C VAL A 112 -12.37 -1.27 5.35
N GLY A 113 -12.45 -2.48 4.79
CA GLY A 113 -12.53 -3.71 5.56
C GLY A 113 -11.26 -4.02 6.35
N ASP A 114 -11.43 -4.77 7.43
CA ASP A 114 -10.33 -5.35 8.19
C ASP A 114 -9.70 -6.50 7.38
N GLY A 115 -8.69 -6.18 6.60
CA GLY A 115 -7.97 -7.15 5.79
C GLY A 115 -6.88 -7.90 6.56
N THR A 116 -6.29 -8.88 5.88
CA THR A 116 -5.07 -9.54 6.31
C THR A 116 -3.94 -9.29 5.34
N VAL A 117 -2.71 -9.52 5.76
CA VAL A 117 -1.52 -9.41 4.91
C VAL A 117 -0.71 -10.71 5.01
N THR A 118 -0.48 -11.34 3.87
CA THR A 118 0.47 -12.45 3.75
C THR A 118 1.84 -11.89 3.41
N ILE A 119 2.78 -12.11 4.31
CA ILE A 119 4.18 -11.68 4.18
C ILE A 119 4.98 -12.86 3.69
N THR A 120 5.60 -12.75 2.52
CA THR A 120 6.47 -13.78 1.94
C THR A 120 7.93 -13.33 2.05
N CYS A 121 8.76 -14.15 2.65
CA CYS A 121 10.19 -13.90 2.83
C CYS A 121 11.03 -14.48 1.68
N ALA A 122 12.26 -13.99 1.56
CA ALA A 122 13.21 -14.45 0.54
C ALA A 122 13.58 -15.94 0.66
N ASP A 123 13.50 -16.50 1.87
CA ASP A 123 13.73 -17.92 2.14
C ASP A 123 12.51 -18.82 1.82
N GLY A 124 11.46 -18.26 1.24
CA GLY A 124 10.23 -18.97 0.86
C GLY A 124 9.22 -19.15 1.99
N THR A 125 9.53 -18.74 3.22
CA THR A 125 8.56 -18.79 4.32
C THR A 125 7.49 -17.73 4.16
N SER A 126 6.26 -18.03 4.58
CA SER A 126 5.14 -17.10 4.55
C SER A 126 4.38 -17.11 5.87
N ARG A 127 3.76 -15.97 6.20
CA ARG A 127 2.85 -15.84 7.32
C ARG A 127 1.76 -14.83 7.00
N THR A 128 0.55 -15.08 7.48
CA THR A 128 -0.58 -14.17 7.35
C THR A 128 -0.91 -13.56 8.69
N VAL A 129 -1.09 -12.25 8.73
CA VAL A 129 -1.41 -11.49 9.94
C VAL A 129 -2.52 -10.47 9.65
N PRO A 130 -3.36 -10.12 10.64
CA PRO A 130 -4.30 -9.02 10.50
C PRO A 130 -3.59 -7.71 10.13
N GLN A 131 -4.15 -6.96 9.18
CA GLN A 131 -3.61 -5.69 8.73
C GLN A 131 -3.44 -4.71 9.89
N ALA A 132 -4.38 -4.68 10.83
CA ALA A 132 -4.35 -3.83 12.01
C ALA A 132 -3.10 -4.03 12.90
N GLN A 133 -2.48 -5.22 12.87
CA GLN A 133 -1.25 -5.50 13.63
C GLN A 133 0.01 -4.92 13.01
N LEU A 134 -0.06 -4.49 11.76
CA LEU A 134 1.09 -3.98 11.00
C LEU A 134 1.23 -2.46 11.08
N TYR A 135 0.21 -1.75 11.55
CA TYR A 135 0.30 -0.30 11.69
C TYR A 135 1.40 0.08 12.68
N ARG A 136 2.17 1.08 12.29
CA ARG A 136 3.20 1.69 13.13
C ARG A 136 2.52 2.32 14.35
N ARG A 137 2.98 1.94 15.52
CA ARG A 137 2.59 2.53 16.81
C ARG A 137 3.52 3.69 17.14
#